data_94a1a712e0363f3cb2d0bc2b94b339ce
#
_entry.id   94a1a712e0363f3cb2d0bc2b94b339ce
#
_cell.length_a   1.000
_cell.length_b   1.000
_cell.length_c   1.000
_cell.angle_alpha   90.00
_cell.angle_beta   90.00
_cell.angle_gamma   90.00
#
_symmetry.space_group_name_H-M   'P 1'
#
loop_
_entity.id
_entity.type
_entity.pdbx_description
1 polymer ?
#
loop_
_entity_poly.entity_id
_entity_poly.type
_entity_poly.pdbx_seq_one_letter_code
_entity_poly.pdbx_strand_id
1 'polypeptide(L)' 'MARQDFRLDGEFIELNVLLKLLALAPSGGAAKTMIAAGLVTVDGAIETRKARKLRAGQVVRLTDEEIRIVAAG' A
#
# COMPACT_ATOMS: atom_id res chain seq x y z
N MET A 1 -0.62 -15.79 -5.63
CA MET A 1 -0.63 -14.44 -5.04
C MET A 1 0.47 -14.35 -3.98
N ALA A 2 1.36 -13.39 -4.13
CA ALA A 2 2.41 -13.18 -3.14
C ALA A 2 1.85 -12.39 -1.96
N ARG A 3 2.24 -12.80 -0.76
CA ARG A 3 1.81 -12.14 0.48
C ARG A 3 3.01 -11.69 1.27
N GLN A 4 2.92 -10.52 1.87
CA GLN A 4 3.95 -10.05 2.76
C GLN A 4 3.34 -9.17 3.84
N ASP A 5 4.03 -9.09 4.97
CA ASP A 5 3.64 -8.21 6.05
C ASP A 5 4.55 -6.99 6.01
N PHE A 6 3.96 -5.81 6.20
CA PHE A 6 4.71 -4.58 6.37
C PHE A 6 4.59 -4.15 7.82
N ARG A 7 5.71 -4.08 8.53
CA ARG A 7 5.72 -3.66 9.93
C ARG A 7 5.70 -2.14 9.98
N LEU A 8 4.60 -1.61 10.46
CA LEU A 8 4.41 -0.17 10.55
C LEU A 8 5.08 0.38 11.80
N ASP A 9 6.04 1.27 11.59
CA ASP A 9 6.70 1.99 12.68
C ASP A 9 6.07 3.38 12.74
N GLY A 10 5.22 3.59 13.72
CA GLY A 10 4.46 4.81 13.86
C GLY A 10 2.96 4.60 13.68
N GLU A 11 2.22 5.67 13.47
CA GLU A 11 0.76 5.63 13.43
C GLU A 11 0.19 5.29 12.05
N PHE A 12 0.88 5.66 10.98
CA PHE A 12 0.40 5.42 9.63
C PHE A 12 1.55 5.47 8.62
N ILE A 13 1.26 4.96 7.42
CA ILE A 13 2.10 5.14 6.25
C ILE A 13 1.20 5.53 5.08
N GLU A 14 1.65 6.44 4.23
CA GLU A 14 0.88 6.80 3.04
C GLU A 14 0.99 5.71 1.98
N LEU A 15 -0.10 5.48 1.26
CA LEU A 15 -0.18 4.41 0.28
C LEU A 15 0.91 4.49 -0.78
N ASN A 16 1.16 5.68 -1.35
CA ASN A 16 2.20 5.84 -2.36
C ASN A 16 3.60 5.55 -1.80
N VAL A 17 3.83 5.89 -0.55
CA VAL A 17 5.11 5.62 0.12
C VAL A 17 5.30 4.12 0.31
N LEU A 18 4.26 3.42 0.73
CA LEU A 18 4.31 1.97 0.92
C LEU A 18 4.70 1.26 -0.38
N LEU A 19 4.07 1.61 -1.50
CA LEU A 19 4.36 0.97 -2.77
C LEU A 19 5.80 1.20 -3.21
N LYS A 20 6.33 2.39 -2.97
CA LYS A 20 7.72 2.70 -3.30
C LYS A 20 8.68 1.92 -2.40
N LEU A 21 8.45 1.88 -1.10
CA LEU A 21 9.31 1.18 -0.16
C LEU A 21 9.41 -0.31 -0.45
N LEU A 22 8.32 -0.92 -0.88
CA LEU A 22 8.28 -2.35 -1.18
C LEU A 22 8.70 -2.66 -2.62
N ALA A 23 9.15 -1.64 -3.36
CA ALA A 23 9.55 -1.77 -4.76
C ALA A 23 8.44 -2.32 -5.66
N LEU A 24 7.18 -2.12 -5.28
CA LEU A 24 6.03 -2.46 -6.12
C LEU A 24 5.78 -1.37 -7.15
N ALA A 25 6.38 -0.21 -6.95
CA ALA A 25 6.44 0.87 -7.93
C ALA A 25 7.89 1.36 -7.99
N PRO A 26 8.42 1.66 -9.19
CA PRO A 26 9.82 2.08 -9.34
C PRO A 26 10.11 3.48 -8.78
N SER A 27 9.07 4.28 -8.57
CA SER A 27 9.22 5.63 -8.04
C SER A 27 7.93 6.07 -7.37
N GLY A 28 7.99 7.17 -6.62
CA GLY A 28 6.78 7.76 -6.04
C GLY A 28 5.79 8.22 -7.10
N GLY A 29 6.31 8.75 -8.22
CA GLY A 29 5.44 9.16 -9.32
C GLY A 29 4.71 7.99 -9.96
N ALA A 30 5.42 6.86 -10.17
CA ALA A 30 4.80 5.65 -10.68
C ALA A 30 3.74 5.12 -9.70
N ALA A 31 4.02 5.14 -8.41
CA ALA A 31 3.06 4.73 -7.40
C ALA A 31 1.77 5.56 -7.47
N LYS A 32 1.91 6.87 -7.59
CA LYS A 32 0.76 7.77 -7.69
C LYS A 32 -0.08 7.47 -8.93
N THR A 33 0.57 7.20 -10.06
CA THR A 33 -0.11 6.85 -11.30
C THR A 33 -0.89 5.55 -11.16
N MET A 34 -0.29 4.53 -10.54
CA MET A 34 -0.93 3.24 -10.33
C MET A 34 -2.18 3.38 -9.44
N ILE A 35 -2.06 4.17 -8.39
CA ILE A 35 -3.18 4.41 -7.47
C ILE A 35 -4.31 5.15 -8.20
N ALA A 36 -3.98 6.20 -8.93
CA ALA A 36 -4.98 6.99 -9.67
C ALA A 36 -5.69 6.16 -10.74
N ALA A 37 -5.01 5.16 -11.30
CA ALA A 37 -5.59 4.27 -12.30
C ALA A 37 -6.52 3.20 -11.71
N GLY A 38 -6.67 3.15 -10.38
CA GLY A 38 -7.57 2.19 -9.75
C GLY A 38 -7.00 0.79 -9.63
N LEU A 39 -5.67 0.65 -9.69
CA LEU A 39 -5.02 -0.65 -9.64
C LEU A 39 -4.81 -1.17 -8.22
N VAL A 40 -5.08 -0.35 -7.21
CA VAL A 40 -4.77 -0.67 -5.81
C VAL A 40 -6.05 -0.71 -5.01
N THR A 41 -6.20 -1.74 -4.17
CA THR A 41 -7.31 -1.81 -3.23
C THR A 41 -6.78 -1.74 -1.79
N VAL A 42 -7.59 -1.18 -0.91
CA VAL A 42 -7.34 -1.17 0.53
C VAL A 42 -8.57 -1.79 1.18
N ASP A 43 -8.36 -2.87 1.92
CA ASP A 43 -9.44 -3.63 2.56
C ASP A 43 -10.54 -4.01 1.57
N GLY A 44 -10.14 -4.37 0.34
CA GLY A 44 -11.06 -4.84 -0.68
C GLY A 44 -11.73 -3.75 -1.52
N ALA A 45 -11.52 -2.47 -1.21
CA ALA A 45 -12.11 -1.37 -1.95
C ALA A 45 -11.05 -0.63 -2.76
N ILE A 46 -11.37 -0.26 -4.00
CA ILE A 46 -10.43 0.50 -4.83
C ILE A 46 -10.13 1.84 -4.15
N GLU A 47 -8.85 2.14 -4.02
CA GLU A 47 -8.39 3.39 -3.45
C GLU A 47 -7.67 4.21 -4.50
N THR A 48 -8.14 5.43 -4.77
CA THR A 48 -7.53 6.32 -5.76
C THR A 48 -6.80 7.50 -5.14
N ARG A 49 -6.86 7.64 -3.83
CA ARG A 49 -6.16 8.73 -3.12
C ARG A 49 -4.73 8.29 -2.85
N LYS A 50 -3.78 8.96 -3.50
CA LYS A 50 -2.35 8.60 -3.41
C LYS A 50 -1.78 8.74 -2.00
N ALA A 51 -2.27 9.67 -1.22
CA ALA A 51 -1.79 9.92 0.14
C ALA A 51 -2.70 9.29 1.21
N ARG A 52 -3.47 8.25 0.85
CA ARG A 52 -4.29 7.53 1.82
C ARG A 52 -3.42 7.03 2.97
N LYS A 53 -3.81 7.38 4.18
CA LYS A 53 -3.09 6.93 5.39
C LYS A 53 -3.51 5.51 5.73
N LEU A 54 -2.53 4.62 5.76
CA LEU A 54 -2.74 3.21 6.08
C LEU A 54 -2.31 2.95 7.52
N ARG A 55 -3.09 2.15 8.22
CA ARG A 55 -2.83 1.83 9.62
C ARG A 55 -2.73 0.32 9.79
N ALA A 56 -2.20 -0.10 10.94
CA ALA A 56 -2.10 -1.52 11.25
C ALA A 56 -3.48 -2.18 11.17
N GLY A 57 -3.52 -3.38 10.63
CA GLY A 57 -4.75 -4.13 10.44
C GLY A 57 -5.34 -4.02 9.03
N GLN A 58 -4.86 -3.07 8.23
CA GLN A 58 -5.36 -2.91 6.86
C GLN A 58 -4.59 -3.79 5.89
N VAL A 59 -5.24 -4.15 4.79
CA VAL A 59 -4.66 -5.01 3.75
C VAL A 59 -4.69 -4.27 2.43
N VAL A 60 -3.54 -4.18 1.78
CA VAL A 60 -3.39 -3.55 0.47
C VAL A 60 -3.17 -4.64 -0.56
N ARG A 61 -3.87 -4.55 -1.68
CA ARG A 61 -3.69 -5.48 -2.81
C ARG A 61 -3.38 -4.72 -4.08
N LEU A 62 -2.45 -5.26 -4.85
CA LEU A 62 -2.01 -4.70 -6.11
C LEU A 62 -1.58 -5.84 -7.00
N THR A 63 -2.28 -6.05 -8.12
CA THR A 63 -2.05 -7.18 -9.02
C THR A 63 -2.00 -8.51 -8.24
N ASP A 64 -0.86 -9.18 -8.22
CA ASP A 64 -0.69 -10.46 -7.50
C ASP A 64 -0.06 -10.31 -6.13
N GLU A 65 0.02 -9.08 -5.62
CA GLU A 65 0.63 -8.79 -4.33
C GLU A 65 -0.42 -8.47 -3.28
N GLU A 66 -0.25 -9.03 -2.10
CA GLU A 66 -1.05 -8.67 -0.93
C GLU A 66 -0.12 -8.24 0.19
N ILE A 67 -0.34 -7.04 0.71
CA ILE A 67 0.48 -6.48 1.77
C ILE A 67 -0.41 -6.27 3.00
N ARG A 68 -0.08 -6.94 4.09
CA ARG A 68 -0.77 -6.73 5.35
C ARG A 68 0.03 -5.74 6.19
N ILE A 69 -0.63 -4.69 6.65
CA ILE A 69 0.00 -3.72 7.55
C ILE A 69 -0.12 -4.24 8.96
N VAL A 70 1.02 -4.45 9.62
CA VAL A 70 1.03 -4.98 10.99
C VAL A 70 1.73 -4.01 11.92
N ALA A 71 1.36 -4.03 13.19
CA ALA A 71 1.98 -3.17 14.19
C ALA A 71 3.41 -3.64 14.46
N ALA A 72 4.33 -2.68 14.65
CA ALA A 72 5.73 -2.99 14.90
C ALA A 72 6.02 -3.43 16.33
N GLY A 73 5.13 -3.14 17.26
CA GLY A 73 5.36 -3.41 18.67
C GLY A 73 4.70 -4.64 19.22
#